data_d0761c8a6e814a400bded538477c1e4c
#
_entry.id   d0761c8a6e814a400bded538477c1e4c
#
_cell.length_a   1.000
_cell.length_b   1.000
_cell.length_c   1.000
_cell.angle_alpha   90.00
_cell.angle_beta   90.00
_cell.angle_gamma   90.00
#
_symmetry.space_group_name_H-M   'P 1'
#
loop_
_entity.id
_entity.type
_entity.pdbx_description
1 polymer ?
#
loop_
_entity_poly.entity_id
_entity_poly.type
_entity_poly.pdbx_seq_one_letter_code
_entity_poly.pdbx_strand_id
1 'polypeptide(L)'
;MSEIERMKKKLDRGQITRREFLSRMSAIGATAVLPAMYSGNALAGPKKGGRLRVGLGHGSTTDGLDPATYENGFTADVNYAIHNHMGEVDDAGIIAPELAESWEATNGAKTWIFYLRKGVEFSNGKTMDADDIVASFQHHMGETKSPAKALLAQVESMRKDGPHQVIFELDGGNADFSYIAADYHIAI
;
A
#
# COMPACT_ATOMS: atom_id res chain seq x y z
N MET A 1 -17.80 38.92 29.76
CA MET A 1 -17.62 38.09 28.54
C MET A 1 -16.28 38.46 27.94
N SER A 2 -15.35 37.54 27.87
CA SER A 2 -14.00 37.78 27.34
C SER A 2 -14.07 38.05 25.82
N GLU A 3 -13.01 38.69 25.29
CA GLU A 3 -12.92 38.95 23.86
C GLU A 3 -12.89 37.65 23.04
N ILE A 4 -12.29 36.62 23.58
CA ILE A 4 -12.25 35.27 23.07
C ILE A 4 -13.68 34.71 22.91
N GLU A 5 -14.50 34.80 23.94
CA GLU A 5 -15.89 34.34 23.89
C GLU A 5 -16.72 35.10 22.88
N ARG A 6 -16.50 36.40 22.72
CA ARG A 6 -17.19 37.21 21.70
C ARG A 6 -16.80 36.76 20.30
N MET A 7 -15.54 36.50 20.07
CA MET A 7 -15.05 36.06 18.76
C MET A 7 -15.52 34.62 18.41
N LYS A 8 -15.53 33.74 19.40
CA LYS A 8 -16.08 32.39 19.23
C LYS A 8 -17.55 32.47 18.82
N LYS A 9 -18.36 33.29 19.49
CA LYS A 9 -19.78 33.48 19.19
C LYS A 9 -20.02 34.04 17.78
N LYS A 10 -19.11 34.89 17.27
CA LYS A 10 -19.15 35.39 15.88
C LYS A 10 -18.81 34.30 14.87
N LEU A 11 -17.85 33.43 15.18
CA LEU A 11 -17.48 32.28 14.35
C LEU A 11 -18.63 31.26 14.27
N ASP A 12 -19.23 30.90 15.42
CA ASP A 12 -20.34 29.96 15.52
C ASP A 12 -21.59 30.45 14.76
N ARG A 13 -21.75 31.78 14.63
CA ARG A 13 -22.81 32.43 13.86
C ARG A 13 -22.47 32.66 12.37
N GLY A 14 -21.30 32.22 11.92
CA GLY A 14 -20.83 32.44 10.54
C GLY A 14 -20.54 33.92 10.18
N GLN A 15 -20.40 34.80 11.20
CA GLN A 15 -20.13 36.24 11.02
C GLN A 15 -18.66 36.56 10.73
N ILE A 16 -17.77 35.64 11.04
CA ILE A 16 -16.35 35.68 10.68
C ILE A 16 -15.92 34.31 10.19
N THR A 17 -14.94 34.29 9.29
CA THR A 17 -14.35 33.05 8.80
C THR A 17 -13.39 32.46 9.83
N ARG A 18 -13.12 31.14 9.72
CA ARG A 18 -12.11 30.46 10.58
C ARG A 18 -10.74 31.13 10.46
N ARG A 19 -10.36 31.59 9.28
CA ARG A 19 -9.09 32.27 9.04
C ARG A 19 -9.02 33.62 9.77
N GLU A 20 -10.08 34.43 9.69
CA GLU A 20 -10.18 35.69 10.43
C GLU A 20 -10.17 35.50 11.94
N PHE A 21 -10.86 34.46 12.42
CA PHE A 21 -10.83 34.11 13.84
C PHE A 21 -9.40 33.77 14.29
N LEU A 22 -8.70 32.88 13.58
CA LEU A 22 -7.33 32.48 13.91
C LEU A 22 -6.35 33.65 13.85
N SER A 23 -6.45 34.51 12.83
CA SER A 23 -5.61 35.71 12.69
C SER A 23 -5.78 36.67 13.85
N ARG A 24 -7.02 36.92 14.27
CA ARG A 24 -7.32 37.81 15.41
C ARG A 24 -6.90 37.22 16.76
N MET A 25 -7.04 35.91 16.92
CA MET A 25 -6.58 35.21 18.13
C MET A 25 -5.07 35.22 18.26
N SER A 26 -4.33 35.11 17.17
CA SER A 26 -2.87 35.25 17.16
C SER A 26 -2.42 36.66 17.57
N ALA A 27 -3.17 37.67 17.13
CA ALA A 27 -2.87 39.08 17.47
C ALA A 27 -3.04 39.40 18.95
N ILE A 28 -3.87 38.69 19.70
CA ILE A 28 -4.06 38.86 21.16
C ILE A 28 -3.23 37.88 21.99
N GLY A 29 -2.26 37.18 21.37
CA GLY A 29 -1.35 36.27 22.07
C GLY A 29 -1.96 34.98 22.61
N ALA A 30 -3.18 34.63 22.18
CA ALA A 30 -3.93 33.45 22.66
C ALA A 30 -3.57 32.14 21.96
N THR A 31 -2.34 32.04 21.46
CA THR A 31 -1.87 30.88 20.66
C THR A 31 -1.86 29.53 21.41
N ALA A 32 -1.73 29.58 22.74
CA ALA A 32 -1.68 28.38 23.57
C ALA A 32 -3.08 27.74 23.85
N VAL A 33 -4.17 28.49 23.66
CA VAL A 33 -5.53 28.04 23.98
C VAL A 33 -6.25 27.47 22.76
N LEU A 34 -5.76 27.76 21.56
CA LEU A 34 -6.38 27.39 20.31
C LEU A 34 -6.48 25.87 20.06
N PRO A 35 -5.47 25.04 20.34
CA PRO A 35 -5.58 23.61 20.14
C PRO A 35 -6.67 22.95 20.99
N ALA A 36 -6.81 23.36 22.25
CA ALA A 36 -7.76 22.78 23.19
C ALA A 36 -9.24 23.12 22.87
N MET A 37 -9.50 24.30 22.32
CA MET A 37 -10.87 24.73 21.96
C MET A 37 -11.39 24.12 20.65
N TYR A 38 -10.48 23.66 19.79
CA TYR A 38 -10.82 23.03 18.49
C TYR A 38 -10.68 21.52 18.48
N SER A 39 -10.12 20.91 19.52
CA SER A 39 -9.98 19.45 19.64
C SER A 39 -11.33 18.73 19.74
N GLY A 40 -12.38 19.42 20.17
CA GLY A 40 -13.71 18.82 20.33
C GLY A 40 -14.40 18.38 19.03
N ASN A 41 -14.03 18.98 17.89
CA ASN A 41 -14.60 18.61 16.58
C ASN A 41 -13.64 17.82 15.69
N ALA A 42 -12.38 17.66 16.11
CA ALA A 42 -11.41 16.82 15.43
C ALA A 42 -11.55 15.33 15.78
N LEU A 43 -12.44 14.99 16.71
CA LEU A 43 -12.81 13.63 17.10
C LEU A 43 -13.96 13.04 16.28
N ALA A 44 -14.41 13.74 15.22
CA ALA A 44 -15.25 13.10 14.23
C ALA A 44 -14.40 12.02 13.56
N GLY A 45 -14.63 10.75 13.91
CA GLY A 45 -13.99 9.62 13.26
C GLY A 45 -14.12 9.72 11.74
N PRO A 46 -13.21 9.11 10.99
CA PRO A 46 -13.23 9.21 9.54
C PRO A 46 -14.59 8.73 9.01
N LYS A 47 -15.21 9.54 8.16
CA LYS A 47 -16.44 9.12 7.46
C LYS A 47 -16.06 8.03 6.47
N LYS A 48 -16.75 6.90 6.54
CA LYS A 48 -16.55 5.81 5.57
C LYS A 48 -17.09 6.24 4.21
N GLY A 49 -16.37 5.88 3.15
CA GLY A 49 -16.75 6.15 1.76
C GLY A 49 -16.39 7.58 1.32
N GLY A 50 -16.82 7.94 0.13
CA GLY A 50 -16.52 9.19 -0.54
C GLY A 50 -15.62 9.02 -1.75
N ARG A 51 -15.08 10.14 -2.25
CA ARG A 51 -14.16 10.17 -3.40
C ARG A 51 -12.86 10.83 -3.00
N LEU A 52 -11.76 10.09 -3.12
CA LEU A 52 -10.41 10.61 -3.04
C LEU A 52 -9.96 11.01 -4.45
N ARG A 53 -9.39 12.20 -4.61
CA ARG A 53 -8.70 12.64 -5.83
C ARG A 53 -7.24 12.83 -5.50
N VAL A 54 -6.39 12.04 -6.12
CA VAL A 54 -4.94 12.09 -5.95
C VAL A 54 -4.34 12.65 -7.25
N GLY A 55 -3.50 13.66 -7.13
CA GLY A 55 -2.70 14.17 -8.23
C GLY A 55 -1.32 13.50 -8.18
N LEU A 56 -0.98 12.75 -9.20
CA LEU A 56 0.30 12.04 -9.33
C LEU A 56 1.09 12.64 -10.50
N GLY A 57 2.40 12.73 -10.32
CA GLY A 57 3.34 13.04 -11.40
C GLY A 57 3.72 11.80 -12.19
N HIS A 58 4.57 12.00 -13.20
CA HIS A 58 5.24 10.93 -13.96
C HIS A 58 4.35 10.01 -14.82
N GLY A 59 3.05 10.27 -14.93
CA GLY A 59 2.19 9.50 -15.83
C GLY A 59 2.52 9.74 -17.30
N SER A 60 2.34 8.72 -18.13
CA SER A 60 2.53 8.74 -19.59
C SER A 60 1.26 8.28 -20.30
N THR A 61 1.06 8.72 -21.55
CA THR A 61 -0.05 8.23 -22.39
C THR A 61 0.13 6.79 -22.84
N THR A 62 1.29 6.21 -22.60
CA THR A 62 1.62 4.79 -22.90
C THR A 62 1.50 3.89 -21.68
N ASP A 63 1.17 4.42 -20.51
CA ASP A 63 0.98 3.62 -19.31
C ASP A 63 -0.21 2.67 -19.47
N GLY A 64 -0.03 1.45 -18.99
CA GLY A 64 -1.03 0.40 -18.96
C GLY A 64 -1.30 -0.07 -17.54
N LEU A 65 -2.20 -1.05 -17.40
CA LEU A 65 -2.49 -1.71 -16.12
C LEU A 65 -1.81 -3.09 -16.00
N ASP A 66 -0.93 -3.42 -16.94
CA ASP A 66 -0.12 -4.64 -16.88
C ASP A 66 1.10 -4.39 -15.98
N PRO A 67 1.23 -5.10 -14.84
CA PRO A 67 2.35 -4.92 -13.90
C PRO A 67 3.73 -5.12 -14.54
N ALA A 68 3.83 -5.94 -15.58
CA ALA A 68 5.08 -6.12 -16.33
C ALA A 68 5.54 -4.87 -17.09
N THR A 69 4.71 -3.83 -17.16
CA THR A 69 4.99 -2.55 -17.84
C THR A 69 5.15 -1.36 -16.90
N TYR A 70 5.12 -1.57 -15.59
CA TYR A 70 5.22 -0.50 -14.61
C TYR A 70 6.66 0.01 -14.52
N GLU A 71 6.87 1.28 -14.86
CA GLU A 71 8.20 1.89 -14.91
C GLU A 71 8.28 3.27 -14.21
N ASN A 72 7.16 3.73 -13.63
CA ASN A 72 7.11 5.07 -13.06
C ASN A 72 6.24 5.14 -11.80
N GLY A 73 6.38 6.24 -11.03
CA GLY A 73 5.66 6.40 -9.76
C GLY A 73 4.13 6.41 -9.92
N PHE A 74 3.59 6.90 -11.04
CA PHE A 74 2.15 6.87 -11.28
C PHE A 74 1.62 5.43 -11.36
N THR A 75 2.28 4.58 -12.16
CA THR A 75 1.86 3.17 -12.31
C THR A 75 2.07 2.38 -11.03
N ALA A 76 3.13 2.67 -10.26
CA ALA A 76 3.35 2.08 -8.94
C ALA A 76 2.22 2.44 -7.95
N ASP A 77 1.84 3.72 -7.85
CA ASP A 77 0.75 4.16 -6.96
C ASP A 77 -0.61 3.57 -7.38
N VAL A 78 -0.87 3.47 -8.70
CA VAL A 78 -2.08 2.81 -9.21
C VAL A 78 -2.05 1.32 -8.84
N ASN A 79 -0.90 0.67 -8.96
CA ASN A 79 -0.74 -0.74 -8.61
C ASN A 79 -1.12 -1.01 -7.15
N TYR A 80 -0.54 -0.29 -6.21
CA TYR A 80 -0.89 -0.39 -4.79
C TYR A 80 -2.36 -0.09 -4.48
N ALA A 81 -3.06 0.64 -5.35
CA ALA A 81 -4.48 0.93 -5.17
C ALA A 81 -5.42 -0.17 -5.68
N ILE A 82 -4.99 -1.02 -6.61
CA ILE A 82 -5.87 -1.99 -7.29
C ILE A 82 -5.41 -3.44 -7.20
N HIS A 83 -4.17 -3.69 -6.80
CA HIS A 83 -3.58 -5.02 -6.63
C HIS A 83 -3.10 -5.24 -5.21
N ASN A 84 -2.86 -6.51 -4.88
CA ASN A 84 -2.19 -6.94 -3.67
C ASN A 84 -0.89 -7.69 -4.02
N HIS A 85 -0.04 -7.89 -3.02
CA HIS A 85 1.26 -8.53 -3.15
C HIS A 85 1.40 -9.68 -2.16
N MET A 86 2.46 -10.46 -2.25
CA MET A 86 2.73 -11.53 -1.27
C MET A 86 2.93 -10.97 0.14
N GLY A 87 3.56 -9.81 0.24
CA GLY A 87 3.76 -9.05 1.47
C GLY A 87 3.89 -7.57 1.18
N GLU A 88 3.82 -6.74 2.19
CA GLU A 88 3.97 -5.29 2.11
C GLU A 88 5.14 -4.85 3.00
N VAL A 89 5.96 -3.92 2.50
CA VAL A 89 7.02 -3.31 3.31
C VAL A 89 6.44 -2.12 4.05
N ASP A 90 6.46 -2.17 5.37
CA ASP A 90 5.93 -1.12 6.23
C ASP A 90 6.85 0.12 6.28
N ASP A 91 6.41 1.17 7.00
CA ASP A 91 7.17 2.42 7.17
C ASP A 91 8.46 2.27 7.99
N ALA A 92 8.65 1.15 8.68
CA ALA A 92 9.89 0.78 9.36
C ALA A 92 10.84 -0.01 8.44
N GLY A 93 10.44 -0.32 7.20
CA GLY A 93 11.19 -1.13 6.26
C GLY A 93 11.12 -2.64 6.54
N ILE A 94 10.12 -3.07 7.31
CA ILE A 94 9.92 -4.47 7.67
C ILE A 94 8.82 -5.06 6.79
N ILE A 95 9.06 -6.27 6.26
CA ILE A 95 8.05 -6.95 5.48
C ILE A 95 6.95 -7.51 6.37
N ALA A 96 5.72 -7.12 6.10
CA ALA A 96 4.50 -7.57 6.75
C ALA A 96 3.70 -8.53 5.85
N PRO A 97 2.95 -9.47 6.43
CA PRO A 97 2.08 -10.38 5.69
C PRO A 97 0.94 -9.64 4.95
N GLU A 98 0.74 -9.97 3.65
CA GLU A 98 -0.39 -9.50 2.86
C GLU A 98 -1.17 -10.69 2.28
N LEU A 99 -0.95 -11.11 1.03
CA LEU A 99 -1.57 -12.33 0.47
C LEU A 99 -0.94 -13.60 1.02
N ALA A 100 0.35 -13.58 1.35
CA ALA A 100 0.95 -14.61 2.19
C ALA A 100 0.73 -14.23 3.66
N GLU A 101 0.12 -15.14 4.44
CA GLU A 101 -0.05 -14.95 5.89
C GLU A 101 1.22 -15.29 6.68
N SER A 102 2.12 -16.06 6.09
CA SER A 102 3.44 -16.37 6.64
C SER A 102 4.35 -17.00 5.57
N TRP A 103 5.63 -17.04 5.86
CA TRP A 103 6.63 -17.71 5.03
C TRP A 103 7.77 -18.25 5.89
N GLU A 104 8.48 -19.22 5.36
CA GLU A 104 9.68 -19.76 5.97
C GLU A 104 10.75 -20.04 4.92
N ALA A 105 12.00 -19.88 5.33
CA ALA A 105 13.15 -20.23 4.52
C ALA A 105 13.84 -21.48 5.10
N THR A 106 14.16 -22.40 4.21
CA THR A 106 14.86 -23.63 4.56
C THR A 106 16.08 -23.83 3.66
N ASN A 107 16.86 -24.86 3.89
CA ASN A 107 18.02 -25.21 3.05
C ASN A 107 18.99 -24.02 2.83
N GLY A 108 19.29 -23.27 3.91
CA GLY A 108 20.16 -22.09 3.82
C GLY A 108 19.57 -20.96 2.99
N ALA A 109 18.26 -20.75 3.08
CA ALA A 109 17.47 -19.78 2.31
C ALA A 109 17.48 -20.01 0.79
N LYS A 110 17.69 -21.26 0.33
CA LYS A 110 17.49 -21.67 -1.05
C LYS A 110 16.05 -22.09 -1.34
N THR A 111 15.34 -22.59 -0.35
CA THR A 111 13.96 -23.02 -0.46
C THR A 111 13.09 -22.10 0.36
N TRP A 112 12.14 -21.45 -0.27
CA TRP A 112 11.16 -20.57 0.38
C TRP A 112 9.76 -21.14 0.24
N ILE A 113 9.03 -21.19 1.35
CA ILE A 113 7.66 -21.70 1.42
C ILE A 113 6.76 -20.56 1.87
N PHE A 114 5.78 -20.19 1.04
CA PHE A 114 4.80 -19.17 1.35
C PHE A 114 3.44 -19.81 1.60
N TYR A 115 2.83 -19.48 2.72
CA TYR A 115 1.48 -19.92 3.10
C TYR A 115 0.48 -18.82 2.78
N LEU A 116 -0.47 -19.12 1.90
CA LEU A 116 -1.39 -18.13 1.36
C LEU A 116 -2.62 -17.94 2.25
N ARG A 117 -3.07 -16.71 2.35
CA ARG A 117 -4.30 -16.33 3.02
C ARG A 117 -5.49 -16.98 2.33
N LYS A 118 -6.40 -17.55 3.14
CA LYS A 118 -7.62 -18.19 2.64
C LYS A 118 -8.77 -17.19 2.48
N GLY A 119 -9.66 -17.46 1.52
CA GLY A 119 -10.86 -16.66 1.32
C GLY A 119 -10.63 -15.29 0.71
N VAL A 120 -9.46 -15.07 0.08
CA VAL A 120 -9.22 -13.88 -0.74
C VAL A 120 -9.95 -14.05 -2.06
N GLU A 121 -10.67 -13.01 -2.48
CA GLU A 121 -11.41 -13.01 -3.75
C GLU A 121 -10.93 -11.88 -4.65
N PHE A 122 -10.77 -12.16 -5.92
CA PHE A 122 -10.57 -11.15 -6.96
C PHE A 122 -11.86 -10.35 -7.19
N SER A 123 -11.74 -9.17 -7.80
CA SER A 123 -12.88 -8.30 -8.11
C SER A 123 -13.96 -8.95 -8.98
N ASN A 124 -13.64 -10.03 -9.70
CA ASN A 124 -14.57 -10.83 -10.49
C ASN A 124 -15.25 -11.96 -9.70
N GLY A 125 -14.95 -12.09 -8.40
CA GLY A 125 -15.50 -13.13 -7.52
C GLY A 125 -14.78 -14.47 -7.55
N LYS A 126 -13.68 -14.62 -8.34
CA LYS A 126 -12.83 -15.82 -8.28
C LYS A 126 -12.05 -15.84 -6.96
N THR A 127 -12.06 -16.95 -6.25
CA THR A 127 -11.20 -17.17 -5.08
C THR A 127 -9.75 -17.36 -5.53
N MET A 128 -8.84 -16.64 -4.90
CA MET A 128 -7.40 -16.76 -5.12
C MET A 128 -6.87 -18.10 -4.61
N ASP A 129 -5.98 -18.68 -5.38
CA ASP A 129 -5.24 -19.88 -4.99
C ASP A 129 -3.77 -19.83 -5.44
N ALA A 130 -3.02 -20.90 -5.16
CA ALA A 130 -1.61 -20.99 -5.48
C ALA A 130 -1.31 -20.97 -6.99
N ASP A 131 -2.26 -21.35 -7.85
CA ASP A 131 -2.09 -21.25 -9.30
C ASP A 131 -2.05 -19.79 -9.75
N ASP A 132 -2.81 -18.90 -9.11
CA ASP A 132 -2.79 -17.45 -9.41
C ASP A 132 -1.43 -16.84 -9.06
N ILE A 133 -0.88 -17.20 -7.91
CA ILE A 133 0.46 -16.74 -7.49
C ILE A 133 1.51 -17.21 -8.51
N VAL A 134 1.49 -18.51 -8.84
CA VAL A 134 2.43 -19.07 -9.83
C VAL A 134 2.29 -18.35 -11.19
N ALA A 135 1.07 -18.10 -11.65
CA ALA A 135 0.83 -17.39 -12.90
C ALA A 135 1.35 -15.94 -12.88
N SER A 136 1.13 -15.21 -11.78
CA SER A 136 1.62 -13.85 -11.63
C SER A 136 3.15 -13.79 -11.66
N PHE A 137 3.83 -14.64 -10.93
CA PHE A 137 5.30 -14.68 -10.98
C PHE A 137 5.81 -15.06 -12.38
N GLN A 138 5.19 -16.06 -13.03
CA GLN A 138 5.57 -16.48 -14.38
C GLN A 138 5.40 -15.37 -15.41
N HIS A 139 4.44 -14.46 -15.23
CA HIS A 139 4.24 -13.30 -16.09
C HIS A 139 5.47 -12.38 -16.16
N HIS A 140 6.27 -12.34 -15.10
CA HIS A 140 7.50 -11.56 -15.01
C HIS A 140 8.77 -12.36 -15.38
N MET A 141 8.64 -13.64 -15.71
CA MET A 141 9.74 -14.54 -16.09
C MET A 141 9.73 -14.81 -17.60
N GLY A 142 10.76 -15.46 -18.11
CA GLY A 142 10.82 -15.85 -19.53
C GLY A 142 10.95 -14.67 -20.51
N GLU A 143 10.21 -14.68 -21.59
CA GLU A 143 10.24 -13.68 -22.67
C GLU A 143 9.36 -12.46 -22.32
N THR A 144 9.78 -11.67 -21.35
CA THR A 144 9.08 -10.46 -20.88
C THR A 144 10.03 -9.25 -20.82
N LYS A 145 9.45 -8.05 -20.89
CA LYS A 145 10.16 -6.78 -20.63
C LYS A 145 10.03 -6.31 -19.19
N SER A 146 9.40 -7.12 -18.32
CA SER A 146 9.18 -6.75 -16.94
C SER A 146 10.47 -6.35 -16.22
N PRO A 147 10.49 -5.23 -15.50
CA PRO A 147 11.61 -4.86 -14.63
C PRO A 147 11.89 -5.91 -13.55
N ALA A 148 10.86 -6.63 -13.08
CA ALA A 148 11.00 -7.71 -12.10
C ALA A 148 11.73 -8.96 -12.63
N LYS A 149 11.89 -9.10 -13.95
CA LYS A 149 12.59 -10.25 -14.55
C LYS A 149 13.97 -10.49 -13.93
N ALA A 150 14.73 -9.43 -13.73
CA ALA A 150 16.08 -9.53 -13.16
C ALA A 150 16.05 -9.99 -11.69
N LEU A 151 15.04 -9.56 -10.92
CA LEU A 151 14.85 -9.94 -9.53
C LEU A 151 14.52 -11.43 -9.40
N LEU A 152 13.73 -11.95 -10.35
CA LEU A 152 13.29 -13.34 -10.38
C LEU A 152 14.26 -14.30 -11.07
N ALA A 153 15.37 -13.79 -11.64
CA ALA A 153 16.35 -14.62 -12.36
C ALA A 153 16.99 -15.72 -11.48
N GLN A 154 17.01 -15.54 -10.16
CA GLN A 154 17.48 -16.51 -9.17
C GLN A 154 16.51 -17.67 -8.91
N VAL A 155 15.26 -17.60 -9.39
CA VAL A 155 14.25 -18.64 -9.18
C VAL A 155 14.48 -19.77 -10.19
N GLU A 156 14.99 -20.90 -9.73
CA GLU A 156 15.17 -22.09 -10.55
C GLU A 156 13.87 -22.80 -10.82
N SER A 157 13.01 -22.90 -9.81
CA SER A 157 11.70 -23.51 -9.94
C SER A 157 10.70 -22.93 -8.95
N MET A 158 9.44 -23.02 -9.34
CA MET A 158 8.31 -22.59 -8.52
C MET A 158 7.20 -23.63 -8.68
N ARG A 159 6.63 -24.07 -7.56
CA ARG A 159 5.57 -25.07 -7.54
C ARG A 159 4.57 -24.79 -6.43
N LYS A 160 3.34 -25.21 -6.66
CA LYS A 160 2.32 -25.26 -5.61
C LYS A 160 2.45 -26.55 -4.79
N ASP A 161 2.05 -26.49 -3.52
CA ASP A 161 1.80 -27.62 -2.67
C ASP A 161 0.41 -27.49 -2.04
N GLY A 162 -0.60 -27.95 -2.79
CA GLY A 162 -2.00 -27.65 -2.51
C GLY A 162 -2.43 -26.24 -2.93
N PRO A 163 -3.67 -25.83 -2.57
CA PRO A 163 -4.26 -24.58 -3.05
C PRO A 163 -3.75 -23.32 -2.32
N HIS A 164 -3.08 -23.47 -1.18
CA HIS A 164 -2.69 -22.35 -0.32
C HIS A 164 -1.21 -22.36 0.07
N GLN A 165 -0.37 -22.97 -0.75
CA GLN A 165 1.06 -23.02 -0.52
C GLN A 165 1.83 -22.96 -1.82
N VAL A 166 2.84 -22.06 -1.89
CA VAL A 166 3.77 -21.95 -3.00
C VAL A 166 5.19 -22.12 -2.50
N ILE A 167 5.96 -22.91 -3.20
CA ILE A 167 7.36 -23.21 -2.88
C ILE A 167 8.23 -22.69 -4.01
N PHE A 168 9.25 -21.92 -3.66
CA PHE A 168 10.27 -21.42 -4.57
C PHE A 168 11.59 -22.09 -4.24
N GLU A 169 12.29 -22.55 -5.28
CA GLU A 169 13.66 -23.04 -5.20
C GLU A 169 14.56 -22.02 -5.90
N LEU A 170 15.60 -21.56 -5.23
CA LEU A 170 16.56 -20.59 -5.71
C LEU A 170 17.88 -21.25 -6.07
N ASP A 171 18.59 -20.69 -7.04
CA ASP A 171 19.94 -21.11 -7.46
C ASP A 171 20.99 -20.90 -6.36
N GLY A 172 20.78 -19.92 -5.48
CA GLY A 172 21.59 -19.60 -4.32
C GLY A 172 20.76 -19.25 -3.09
N GLY A 173 21.34 -19.32 -1.90
CA GLY A 173 20.68 -18.87 -0.68
C GLY A 173 20.48 -17.35 -0.69
N ASN A 174 19.24 -16.88 -0.50
CA ASN A 174 18.92 -15.46 -0.41
C ASN A 174 17.97 -15.23 0.77
N ALA A 175 18.48 -14.61 1.84
CA ALA A 175 17.70 -14.32 3.05
C ALA A 175 16.64 -13.21 2.83
N ASP A 176 16.78 -12.40 1.78
CA ASP A 176 15.91 -11.27 1.46
C ASP A 176 14.87 -11.62 0.39
N PHE A 177 14.73 -12.88 0.01
CA PHE A 177 13.80 -13.27 -1.07
C PHE A 177 12.34 -12.91 -0.75
N SER A 178 11.94 -12.85 0.52
CA SER A 178 10.61 -12.39 0.90
C SER A 178 10.33 -10.94 0.47
N TYR A 179 11.34 -10.07 0.52
CA TYR A 179 11.23 -8.70 -0.01
C TYR A 179 11.12 -8.66 -1.53
N ILE A 180 11.84 -9.57 -2.21
CA ILE A 180 11.72 -9.71 -3.67
C ILE A 180 10.31 -10.20 -4.04
N ALA A 181 9.77 -11.16 -3.32
CA ALA A 181 8.41 -11.66 -3.54
C ALA A 181 7.32 -10.61 -3.24
N ALA A 182 7.65 -9.54 -2.53
CA ALA A 182 6.79 -8.39 -2.23
C ALA A 182 7.08 -7.17 -3.12
N ASP A 183 7.91 -7.31 -4.17
CA ASP A 183 8.20 -6.21 -5.08
C ASP A 183 6.93 -5.76 -5.82
N TYR A 184 6.74 -4.44 -5.91
CA TYR A 184 5.51 -3.84 -6.45
C TYR A 184 5.20 -4.21 -7.91
N HIS A 185 6.18 -4.67 -8.69
CA HIS A 185 5.91 -5.19 -10.03
C HIS A 185 5.23 -6.56 -9.99
N ILE A 186 5.42 -7.35 -8.92
CA ILE A 186 4.90 -8.72 -8.80
C ILE A 186 3.52 -8.66 -8.13
N ALA A 187 2.59 -8.04 -8.81
CA ALA A 187 1.20 -7.89 -8.37
C ALA A 187 0.36 -9.14 -8.67
N ILE A 188 -0.62 -9.41 -7.80
CA ILE A 188 -1.54 -10.54 -7.89
C ILE A 188 -2.96 -10.02 -8.15
#